data_61f2df2be2e05325e16b1bc80beb1be2
#
_entry.id   61f2df2be2e05325e16b1bc80beb1be2
#
_cell.length_a   1.000
_cell.length_b   1.000
_cell.length_c   1.000
_cell.angle_alpha   90.00
_cell.angle_beta   90.00
_cell.angle_gamma   90.00
#
_symmetry.space_group_name_H-M   'P 1'
#
loop_
_entity.id
_entity.type
_entity.pdbx_description
1 polymer ?
#
loop_
_entity_poly.entity_id
_entity_poly.type
_entity_poly.pdbx_seq_one_letter_code
_entity_poly.pdbx_strand_id
1 'polypeptide(L)'
;QDNQEIDGLFLLINTVGGDCSCGLAAAEMIASIKKPTVSLVIGDSHSIGVPLSVAADRTFIAPTATMILHPVRLNGTIIGAPQTFEYFRLIQDRIVTFVEAHTGVAKSRLERMMIRQGMMVKDLGTILVGKMAVEEGIIDEVGGVSEALFWLHQEIERSRKKRQEKK
;
A
#
# COMPACT_ATOMS: atom_id res chain seq x y z
N GLN A 1 -1.26 -11.01 -16.81
CA GLN A 1 -2.71 -11.04 -17.08
C GLN A 1 -3.09 -12.15 -18.07
N ASP A 2 -2.28 -12.37 -19.10
CA ASP A 2 -2.63 -13.25 -20.23
C ASP A 2 -2.30 -14.73 -19.99
N ASN A 3 -1.51 -15.05 -18.97
CA ASN A 3 -1.24 -16.44 -18.61
C ASN A 3 -2.47 -17.07 -18.00
N GLN A 4 -3.07 -18.05 -18.69
CA GLN A 4 -4.29 -18.74 -18.25
C GLN A 4 -4.09 -19.69 -17.07
N GLU A 5 -2.85 -20.07 -16.76
CA GLU A 5 -2.52 -20.92 -15.62
C GLU A 5 -2.48 -20.17 -14.28
N ILE A 6 -2.43 -18.83 -14.32
CA ILE A 6 -2.46 -17.98 -13.14
C ILE A 6 -3.86 -17.40 -12.97
N ASP A 7 -4.52 -17.70 -11.87
CA ASP A 7 -5.88 -17.23 -11.57
C ASP A 7 -5.96 -16.04 -10.64
N GLY A 8 -4.90 -15.76 -9.88
CA GLY A 8 -4.83 -14.65 -8.95
C GLY A 8 -3.38 -14.33 -8.54
N LEU A 9 -3.19 -13.28 -7.77
CA LEU A 9 -1.89 -12.84 -7.28
C LEU A 9 -1.91 -12.68 -5.76
N PHE A 10 -0.95 -13.29 -5.08
CA PHE A 10 -0.69 -13.11 -3.67
C PHE A 10 0.63 -12.37 -3.47
N LEU A 11 0.56 -11.16 -2.87
CA LEU A 11 1.73 -10.32 -2.61
C LEU A 11 2.10 -10.41 -1.12
N LEU A 12 3.31 -10.88 -0.85
CA LEU A 12 3.90 -10.82 0.49
C LEU A 12 4.76 -9.56 0.58
N ILE A 13 4.39 -8.65 1.48
CA ILE A 13 5.05 -7.35 1.66
C ILE A 13 5.91 -7.37 2.92
N ASN A 14 7.20 -7.13 2.71
CA ASN A 14 8.16 -6.88 3.78
C ASN A 14 9.22 -5.91 3.22
N THR A 15 9.09 -4.62 3.50
CA THR A 15 9.95 -3.58 2.94
C THR A 15 10.06 -2.36 3.86
N VAL A 16 11.25 -1.80 3.94
CA VAL A 16 11.50 -0.51 4.62
C VAL A 16 11.27 0.70 3.71
N GLY A 17 10.83 0.46 2.46
CA GLY A 17 10.65 1.50 1.44
C GLY A 17 11.78 1.55 0.43
N GLY A 18 11.91 2.67 -0.26
CA GLY A 18 12.91 2.85 -1.30
C GLY A 18 12.58 4.00 -2.25
N ASP A 19 12.88 3.83 -3.53
CA ASP A 19 12.59 4.83 -4.57
C ASP A 19 11.08 5.02 -4.76
N CYS A 20 10.63 6.27 -4.60
CA CYS A 20 9.20 6.61 -4.67
C CYS A 20 8.61 6.38 -6.07
N SER A 21 9.36 6.66 -7.12
CA SER A 21 8.87 6.53 -8.49
C SER A 21 8.74 5.07 -8.90
N CYS A 22 9.73 4.25 -8.56
CA CYS A 22 9.71 2.81 -8.83
C CYS A 22 8.60 2.12 -8.01
N GLY A 23 8.47 2.46 -6.73
CA GLY A 23 7.46 1.87 -5.88
C GLY A 23 6.04 2.26 -6.28
N LEU A 24 5.80 3.53 -6.64
CA LEU A 24 4.50 3.97 -7.14
C LEU A 24 4.14 3.32 -8.49
N ALA A 25 5.12 3.19 -9.40
CA ALA A 25 4.90 2.49 -10.67
C ALA A 25 4.54 1.00 -10.45
N ALA A 26 5.18 0.33 -9.50
CA ALA A 26 4.84 -1.04 -9.12
C ALA A 26 3.43 -1.14 -8.50
N ALA A 27 3.04 -0.18 -7.65
CA ALA A 27 1.70 -0.12 -7.05
C ALA A 27 0.62 0.07 -8.12
N GLU A 28 0.81 0.99 -9.06
CA GLU A 28 -0.09 1.19 -10.21
C GLU A 28 -0.20 -0.09 -11.08
N MET A 29 0.91 -0.77 -11.30
CA MET A 29 0.92 -2.04 -12.02
C MET A 29 0.09 -3.11 -11.29
N ILE A 30 0.23 -3.24 -9.97
CA ILE A 30 -0.56 -4.17 -9.15
C ILE A 30 -2.05 -3.81 -9.23
N ALA A 31 -2.41 -2.54 -9.02
CA ALA A 31 -3.78 -2.05 -9.08
C ALA A 31 -4.44 -2.24 -10.46
N SER A 32 -3.65 -2.30 -11.54
CA SER A 32 -4.14 -2.54 -12.90
C SER A 32 -4.41 -4.01 -13.23
N ILE A 33 -4.10 -4.96 -12.34
CA ILE A 33 -4.30 -6.38 -12.57
C ILE A 33 -5.80 -6.69 -12.50
N LYS A 34 -6.31 -7.42 -13.53
CA LYS A 34 -7.73 -7.78 -13.64
C LYS A 34 -8.07 -9.12 -12.96
N LYS A 35 -7.07 -9.86 -12.54
CA LYS A 35 -7.26 -11.11 -11.77
C LYS A 35 -7.32 -10.74 -10.28
N PRO A 36 -7.97 -11.56 -9.45
CA PRO A 36 -8.01 -11.32 -8.01
C PRO A 36 -6.61 -11.14 -7.42
N THR A 37 -6.45 -10.11 -6.63
CA THR A 37 -5.18 -9.79 -5.97
C THR A 37 -5.38 -9.67 -4.46
N VAL A 38 -4.42 -10.16 -3.69
CA VAL A 38 -4.38 -9.97 -2.23
C VAL A 38 -2.98 -9.61 -1.79
N SER A 39 -2.86 -8.68 -0.88
CA SER A 39 -1.60 -8.34 -0.23
C SER A 39 -1.61 -8.73 1.25
N LEU A 40 -0.45 -9.12 1.77
CA LEU A 40 -0.22 -9.36 3.19
C LEU A 40 1.08 -8.65 3.61
N VAL A 41 0.95 -7.68 4.50
CA VAL A 41 2.10 -7.11 5.22
C VAL A 41 2.49 -8.11 6.30
N ILE A 42 3.60 -8.83 6.09
CA ILE A 42 4.05 -9.88 7.01
C ILE A 42 5.09 -9.40 8.04
N GLY A 43 5.81 -8.34 7.71
CA GLY A 43 6.80 -7.67 8.58
C GLY A 43 6.63 -6.16 8.50
N ASP A 44 7.34 -5.53 7.59
CA ASP A 44 7.33 -4.09 7.43
C ASP A 44 6.70 -3.64 6.11
N SER A 45 5.98 -2.52 6.14
CA SER A 45 5.52 -1.79 4.97
C SER A 45 5.72 -0.29 5.21
N HIS A 46 6.95 0.17 5.08
CA HIS A 46 7.32 1.53 5.40
C HIS A 46 7.40 2.41 4.16
N SER A 47 7.05 3.69 4.30
CA SER A 47 7.24 4.69 3.23
C SER A 47 6.49 4.31 1.95
N ILE A 48 7.22 4.14 0.84
CA ILE A 48 6.64 3.72 -0.45
C ILE A 48 6.12 2.26 -0.42
N GLY A 49 6.39 1.50 0.62
CA GLY A 49 5.75 0.21 0.88
C GLY A 49 4.24 0.32 1.11
N VAL A 50 3.77 1.46 1.66
CA VAL A 50 2.34 1.69 1.94
C VAL A 50 1.50 1.62 0.66
N PRO A 51 1.79 2.38 -0.42
CA PRO A 51 1.10 2.22 -1.70
C PRO A 51 1.12 0.78 -2.25
N LEU A 52 2.26 0.09 -2.14
CA LEU A 52 2.37 -1.31 -2.59
C LEU A 52 1.40 -2.23 -1.84
N SER A 53 1.24 -2.01 -0.54
CA SER A 53 0.36 -2.83 0.30
C SER A 53 -1.11 -2.62 0.00
N VAL A 54 -1.52 -1.38 -0.33
CA VAL A 54 -2.93 -1.03 -0.56
C VAL A 54 -3.38 -1.18 -2.01
N ALA A 55 -2.47 -1.57 -2.91
CA ALA A 55 -2.74 -1.69 -4.34
C ALA A 55 -3.56 -2.93 -4.73
N ALA A 56 -3.68 -3.93 -3.86
CA ALA A 56 -4.43 -5.16 -4.11
C ALA A 56 -5.93 -5.00 -3.82
N ASP A 57 -6.75 -5.90 -4.39
CA ASP A 57 -8.22 -5.92 -4.16
C ASP A 57 -8.59 -6.17 -2.69
N ARG A 58 -7.74 -6.88 -1.95
CA ARG A 58 -7.89 -7.13 -0.51
C ARG A 58 -6.54 -7.08 0.18
N THR A 59 -6.52 -6.49 1.38
CA THR A 59 -5.28 -6.20 2.09
C THR A 59 -5.31 -6.80 3.51
N PHE A 60 -4.21 -7.45 3.89
CA PHE A 60 -4.03 -8.03 5.21
C PHE A 60 -2.74 -7.52 5.86
N ILE A 61 -2.73 -7.52 7.19
CA ILE A 61 -1.54 -7.22 7.98
C ILE A 61 -1.40 -8.23 9.12
N ALA A 62 -0.19 -8.76 9.31
CA ALA A 62 0.10 -9.62 10.46
C ALA A 62 0.01 -8.82 11.78
N PRO A 63 -0.37 -9.46 12.93
CA PRO A 63 -0.60 -8.74 14.18
C PRO A 63 0.57 -7.88 14.67
N THR A 64 1.80 -8.29 14.38
CA THR A 64 3.04 -7.60 14.80
C THR A 64 3.70 -6.81 13.68
N ALA A 65 3.18 -6.90 12.47
CA ALA A 65 3.70 -6.17 11.32
C ALA A 65 3.47 -4.66 11.46
N THR A 66 4.35 -3.87 10.85
CA THR A 66 4.33 -2.41 10.99
C THR A 66 4.17 -1.70 9.65
N MET A 67 3.48 -0.57 9.67
CA MET A 67 3.43 0.38 8.58
C MET A 67 3.91 1.74 9.07
N ILE A 68 4.70 2.44 8.25
CA ILE A 68 5.15 3.81 8.56
C ILE A 68 4.76 4.75 7.44
N LEU A 69 3.91 5.72 7.80
CA LEU A 69 3.55 6.84 6.95
C LEU A 69 4.38 8.06 7.37
N HIS A 70 5.22 8.56 6.48
CA HIS A 70 6.05 9.74 6.71
C HIS A 70 6.16 10.59 5.44
N PRO A 71 6.54 11.89 5.55
CA PRO A 71 6.76 12.74 4.38
C PRO A 71 7.87 12.19 3.48
N VAL A 72 7.80 12.51 2.19
CA VAL A 72 8.87 12.20 1.25
C VAL A 72 10.17 12.88 1.72
N ARG A 73 11.26 12.13 1.72
CA ARG A 73 12.59 12.58 2.17
C ARG A 73 13.55 12.71 1.01
N LEU A 74 14.44 13.68 1.09
CA LEU A 74 15.53 13.87 0.16
C LEU A 74 16.87 13.60 0.84
N ASN A 75 17.70 12.79 0.19
CA ASN A 75 19.11 12.67 0.50
C ASN A 75 19.91 13.13 -0.72
N GLY A 76 20.75 14.17 -0.56
CA GLY A 76 21.60 14.63 -1.65
C GLY A 76 21.79 16.15 -1.69
N THR A 77 22.49 16.63 -2.74
CA THR A 77 22.70 18.05 -2.99
C THR A 77 21.46 18.67 -3.62
N ILE A 78 20.99 19.78 -3.07
CA ILE A 78 19.86 20.53 -3.60
C ILE A 78 20.37 21.63 -4.52
N ILE A 79 19.94 21.59 -5.79
CA ILE A 79 20.16 22.65 -6.77
C ILE A 79 18.81 23.25 -7.12
N GLY A 80 18.61 24.56 -6.88
CA GLY A 80 17.31 25.20 -7.11
C GLY A 80 16.26 24.85 -6.05
N ALA A 81 16.39 25.40 -4.85
CA ALA A 81 15.56 25.07 -3.71
C ALA A 81 14.02 25.16 -3.93
N PRO A 82 13.47 26.21 -4.60
CA PRO A 82 12.04 26.30 -4.86
C PRO A 82 11.53 25.17 -5.76
N GLN A 83 12.24 24.89 -6.86
CA GLN A 83 11.86 23.83 -7.82
C GLN A 83 11.95 22.44 -7.17
N THR A 84 12.96 22.22 -6.34
CA THR A 84 13.11 20.98 -5.59
C THR A 84 11.95 20.79 -4.61
N PHE A 85 11.54 21.82 -3.89
CA PHE A 85 10.40 21.76 -2.98
C PHE A 85 9.10 21.42 -3.70
N GLU A 86 8.81 22.08 -4.84
CA GLU A 86 7.62 21.80 -5.65
C GLU A 86 7.63 20.36 -6.20
N TYR A 87 8.79 19.87 -6.62
CA TYR A 87 8.93 18.49 -7.09
C TYR A 87 8.59 17.46 -5.99
N PHE A 88 9.11 17.67 -4.75
CA PHE A 88 8.80 16.78 -3.62
C PHE A 88 7.33 16.85 -3.22
N ARG A 89 6.75 18.03 -3.25
CA ARG A 89 5.32 18.22 -3.01
C ARG A 89 4.49 17.44 -4.03
N LEU A 90 4.88 17.47 -5.30
CA LEU A 90 4.22 16.70 -6.35
C LEU A 90 4.33 15.18 -6.12
N ILE A 91 5.51 14.68 -5.74
CA ILE A 91 5.69 13.25 -5.45
C ILE A 91 4.81 12.84 -4.26
N GLN A 92 4.83 13.59 -3.18
CA GLN A 92 4.00 13.31 -2.00
C GLN A 92 2.51 13.33 -2.34
N ASP A 93 2.08 14.31 -3.12
CA ASP A 93 0.69 14.42 -3.59
C ASP A 93 0.24 13.18 -4.38
N ARG A 94 1.07 12.69 -5.29
CA ARG A 94 0.81 11.46 -6.06
C ARG A 94 0.66 10.24 -5.16
N ILE A 95 1.55 10.08 -4.17
CA ILE A 95 1.51 8.97 -3.21
C ILE A 95 0.22 9.03 -2.40
N VAL A 96 -0.11 10.18 -1.83
CA VAL A 96 -1.31 10.36 -1.00
C VAL A 96 -2.58 10.14 -1.81
N THR A 97 -2.64 10.66 -3.04
CA THR A 97 -3.78 10.46 -3.96
C THR A 97 -3.97 8.98 -4.29
N PHE A 98 -2.88 8.24 -4.54
CA PHE A 98 -2.96 6.80 -4.76
C PHE A 98 -3.53 6.07 -3.54
N VAL A 99 -3.00 6.34 -2.33
CA VAL A 99 -3.47 5.70 -1.10
C VAL A 99 -4.93 6.05 -0.81
N GLU A 100 -5.35 7.31 -0.97
CA GLU A 100 -6.75 7.73 -0.83
C GLU A 100 -7.68 6.95 -1.76
N ALA A 101 -7.29 6.81 -3.03
CA ALA A 101 -8.10 6.10 -4.03
C ALA A 101 -8.29 4.60 -3.73
N HIS A 102 -7.32 3.97 -3.03
CA HIS A 102 -7.35 2.53 -2.75
C HIS A 102 -7.83 2.18 -1.34
N THR A 103 -7.84 3.15 -0.42
CA THR A 103 -8.27 2.92 0.97
C THR A 103 -9.56 3.65 1.33
N GLY A 104 -9.90 4.72 0.62
CA GLY A 104 -10.96 5.64 0.98
C GLY A 104 -10.63 6.58 2.15
N VAL A 105 -9.41 6.49 2.69
CA VAL A 105 -8.95 7.41 3.76
C VAL A 105 -8.65 8.76 3.15
N ALA A 106 -9.34 9.81 3.62
CA ALA A 106 -9.22 11.16 3.07
C ALA A 106 -7.75 11.65 3.08
N LYS A 107 -7.33 12.27 1.99
CA LYS A 107 -6.00 12.86 1.78
C LYS A 107 -5.53 13.70 2.97
N SER A 108 -6.40 14.56 3.50
CA SER A 108 -6.10 15.40 4.66
C SER A 108 -5.79 14.60 5.93
N ARG A 109 -6.34 13.38 6.08
CA ARG A 109 -6.03 12.47 7.19
C ARG A 109 -4.66 11.82 6.99
N LEU A 110 -4.37 11.35 5.77
CA LEU A 110 -3.07 10.78 5.40
C LEU A 110 -1.95 11.80 5.60
N GLU A 111 -2.13 13.04 5.17
CA GLU A 111 -1.18 14.12 5.37
C GLU A 111 -0.93 14.41 6.86
N ARG A 112 -1.98 14.45 7.68
CA ARG A 112 -1.83 14.59 9.14
C ARG A 112 -1.06 13.43 9.77
N MET A 113 -1.28 12.20 9.32
CA MET A 113 -0.48 11.04 9.79
C MET A 113 1.00 11.20 9.44
N MET A 114 1.30 11.68 8.24
CA MET A 114 2.68 11.88 7.80
C MET A 114 3.45 12.91 8.63
N ILE A 115 2.79 13.97 9.09
CA ILE A 115 3.44 15.06 9.85
C ILE A 115 3.29 14.93 11.37
N ARG A 116 2.64 13.86 11.85
CA ARG A 116 2.41 13.66 13.29
C ARG A 116 3.73 13.49 14.03
N GLN A 117 3.93 14.26 15.09
CA GLN A 117 4.98 14.02 16.06
C GLN A 117 4.48 12.96 17.06
N GLY A 118 5.20 11.88 17.21
CA GLY A 118 4.76 10.77 18.05
C GLY A 118 5.89 9.84 18.46
N MET A 119 5.73 8.55 18.31
CA MET A 119 6.71 7.53 18.68
C MET A 119 8.06 7.63 17.94
N MET A 120 8.12 8.35 16.82
CA MET A 120 9.37 8.62 16.11
C MET A 120 10.09 9.81 16.77
N VAL A 121 10.95 9.52 17.73
CA VAL A 121 11.63 10.52 18.60
C VAL A 121 12.48 11.57 17.86
N LYS A 122 12.86 11.32 16.61
CA LYS A 122 13.71 12.19 15.80
C LYS A 122 13.14 12.55 14.42
N ASP A 123 11.89 12.13 14.12
CA ASP A 123 11.34 12.30 12.78
C ASP A 123 9.81 12.48 12.79
N LEU A 124 9.26 12.95 11.68
CA LEU A 124 7.82 13.06 11.47
C LEU A 124 7.28 11.76 10.90
N GLY A 125 6.09 11.36 11.34
CA GLY A 125 5.38 10.21 10.80
C GLY A 125 4.55 9.45 11.82
N THR A 126 3.77 8.51 11.33
CA THR A 126 2.93 7.63 12.13
C THR A 126 3.36 6.18 11.93
N ILE A 127 3.58 5.47 13.03
CA ILE A 127 3.78 4.03 13.04
C ILE A 127 2.44 3.39 13.38
N LEU A 128 2.00 2.47 12.53
CA LEU A 128 0.80 1.66 12.71
C LEU A 128 1.23 0.19 12.86
N VAL A 129 0.80 -0.46 13.93
CA VAL A 129 1.11 -1.85 14.22
C VAL A 129 -0.15 -2.69 14.08
N GLY A 130 -0.14 -3.70 13.23
CA GLY A 130 -1.22 -4.67 13.07
C GLY A 130 -2.60 -4.02 13.03
N LYS A 131 -3.38 -4.22 14.10
CA LYS A 131 -4.73 -3.69 14.25
C LYS A 131 -4.86 -2.17 14.06
N MET A 132 -3.84 -1.39 14.39
CA MET A 132 -3.89 0.08 14.21
C MET A 132 -4.02 0.46 12.73
N ALA A 133 -3.42 -0.29 11.81
CA ALA A 133 -3.54 -0.03 10.39
C ALA A 133 -4.97 -0.27 9.88
N VAL A 134 -5.68 -1.24 10.47
CA VAL A 134 -7.09 -1.52 10.18
C VAL A 134 -7.99 -0.44 10.79
N GLU A 135 -7.76 -0.04 12.03
CA GLU A 135 -8.51 1.02 12.73
C GLU A 135 -8.37 2.38 12.02
N GLU A 136 -7.23 2.65 11.41
CA GLU A 136 -7.00 3.85 10.59
C GLU A 136 -7.57 3.72 9.17
N GLY A 137 -8.06 2.54 8.77
CA GLY A 137 -8.65 2.28 7.47
C GLY A 137 -7.64 2.12 6.33
N ILE A 138 -6.35 1.91 6.65
CA ILE A 138 -5.30 1.73 5.64
C ILE A 138 -5.30 0.30 5.11
N ILE A 139 -5.53 -0.67 5.99
CA ILE A 139 -5.59 -2.11 5.67
C ILE A 139 -6.97 -2.64 6.04
N ASP A 140 -7.47 -3.62 5.28
CA ASP A 140 -8.81 -4.16 5.48
C ASP A 140 -8.91 -5.04 6.73
N GLU A 141 -7.90 -5.90 6.99
CA GLU A 141 -8.03 -6.94 8.00
C GLU A 141 -6.70 -7.36 8.62
N VAL A 142 -6.72 -7.69 9.92
CA VAL A 142 -5.60 -8.37 10.56
C VAL A 142 -5.68 -9.85 10.25
N GLY A 143 -4.61 -10.42 9.67
CA GLY A 143 -4.57 -11.85 9.33
C GLY A 143 -3.19 -12.27 8.89
N GLY A 144 -3.04 -13.58 8.67
CA GLY A 144 -1.82 -14.19 8.18
C GLY A 144 -2.00 -14.77 6.76
N VAL A 145 -1.08 -15.65 6.40
CA VAL A 145 -1.07 -16.32 5.08
C VAL A 145 -2.36 -17.12 4.85
N SER A 146 -2.88 -17.79 5.89
CA SER A 146 -4.07 -18.64 5.77
C SER A 146 -5.31 -17.83 5.40
N GLU A 147 -5.55 -16.71 6.09
CA GLU A 147 -6.69 -15.82 5.87
C GLU A 147 -6.61 -15.16 4.49
N ALA A 148 -5.43 -14.68 4.12
CA ALA A 148 -5.20 -14.05 2.82
C ALA A 148 -5.40 -15.04 1.66
N LEU A 149 -4.86 -16.27 1.74
CA LEU A 149 -5.06 -17.29 0.74
C LEU A 149 -6.52 -17.79 0.68
N PHE A 150 -7.18 -17.90 1.83
CA PHE A 150 -8.59 -18.28 1.88
C PHE A 150 -9.45 -17.27 1.12
N TRP A 151 -9.26 -15.98 1.37
CA TRP A 151 -9.95 -14.92 0.64
C TRP A 151 -9.65 -14.97 -0.87
N LEU A 152 -8.37 -15.11 -1.24
CA LEU A 152 -7.96 -15.18 -2.65
C LEU A 152 -8.62 -16.33 -3.40
N HIS A 153 -8.63 -17.53 -2.81
CA HIS A 153 -9.26 -18.68 -3.41
C HIS A 153 -10.78 -18.49 -3.61
N GLN A 154 -11.46 -17.90 -2.62
CA GLN A 154 -12.89 -17.59 -2.77
C GLN A 154 -13.14 -16.60 -3.92
N GLU A 155 -12.32 -15.57 -4.06
CA GLU A 155 -12.51 -14.58 -5.11
C GLU A 155 -12.16 -15.13 -6.50
N ILE A 156 -11.17 -16.01 -6.59
CA ILE A 156 -10.88 -16.76 -7.82
C ILE A 156 -12.10 -17.59 -8.24
N GLU A 157 -12.72 -18.34 -7.33
CA GLU A 157 -13.91 -19.14 -7.61
C GLU A 157 -15.10 -18.28 -8.06
N ARG A 158 -15.32 -17.12 -7.41
CA ARG A 158 -16.36 -16.15 -7.82
C ARG A 158 -16.10 -15.61 -9.22
N SER A 159 -14.85 -15.27 -9.52
CA SER A 159 -14.43 -14.74 -10.83
C SER A 159 -14.59 -15.78 -11.94
N ARG A 160 -14.31 -17.06 -11.66
CA ARG A 160 -14.54 -18.18 -12.60
C ARG A 160 -16.02 -18.35 -12.92
N LYS A 161 -16.89 -18.36 -11.92
CA LYS A 161 -18.36 -18.48 -12.11
C LYS A 161 -18.91 -17.34 -12.97
N LYS A 162 -18.55 -16.09 -12.67
CA LYS A 162 -18.97 -14.91 -13.47
C LYS A 162 -18.52 -14.97 -14.93
N ARG A 163 -17.36 -15.60 -15.22
CA ARG A 163 -16.90 -15.78 -16.61
C ARG A 163 -17.66 -16.87 -17.35
N GLN A 164 -18.13 -17.91 -16.66
CA GLN A 164 -18.94 -18.97 -17.24
C GLN A 164 -20.36 -18.52 -17.58
N GLU A 165 -20.96 -17.66 -16.73
CA GLU A 165 -22.30 -17.09 -16.94
C GLU A 165 -22.37 -16.07 -18.09
N LYS A 166 -21.22 -15.52 -18.53
CA LYS A 166 -21.14 -14.57 -19.65
C LYS A 166 -20.85 -15.20 -21.01
N LYS A 167 -20.68 -16.53 -21.06
CA LYS A 167 -20.48 -17.32 -22.29
C LYS A 167 -21.76 -18.01 -22.72
#